data_e6cf195b7ae867214703677a16ca38a7
#
_entry.id   e6cf195b7ae867214703677a16ca38a7
#
_cell.length_a   1.000
_cell.length_b   1.000
_cell.length_c   1.000
_cell.angle_alpha   90.00
_cell.angle_beta   90.00
_cell.angle_gamma   90.00
#
_symmetry.space_group_name_H-M   'P 1'
#
loop_
_entity.id
_entity.type
_entity.pdbx_description
1 polymer ?
#
loop_
_entity_poly.entity_id
_entity_poly.type
_entity_poly.pdbx_seq_one_letter_code
_entity_poly.pdbx_strand_id
1 'polypeptide(L)'
;MSEHTYTNKLIHEKSPYLLQHAHNPVDWYPWGSEAFDKARSEDKMLFVSIGYATCHWCHVMERESFEDPDLADYLNNHFVPVKVDREERPDVDKIHMDALHALGQQGGWPLNMFVTPEGKPVTGGTYFPPKPMYGRKSFGELLRTLVSVWDNERDKIYTTADQISSHLQQKAVLNDTEHPELTWQAEEQAVAQFRSSFDTPVSYTHLRAHET
;
A
#
# COMPACT_ATOMS: atom_id res chain seq x y z
N MET A 1 21.67 -23.04 -13.78
CA MET A 1 21.21 -21.96 -12.88
C MET A 1 21.07 -20.74 -13.76
N SER A 2 19.86 -20.21 -13.91
CA SER A 2 19.67 -18.96 -14.65
C SER A 2 20.35 -17.86 -13.84
N GLU A 3 21.39 -17.22 -14.39
CA GLU A 3 21.94 -16.00 -13.81
C GLU A 3 20.89 -14.91 -13.93
N HIS A 4 20.32 -14.51 -12.80
CA HIS A 4 19.46 -13.33 -12.75
C HIS A 4 20.33 -12.08 -12.83
N THR A 5 19.96 -11.15 -13.70
CA THR A 5 20.69 -9.88 -13.88
C THR A 5 20.62 -8.99 -12.64
N TYR A 6 19.51 -9.07 -11.91
CA TYR A 6 19.25 -8.27 -10.70
C TYR A 6 18.94 -9.18 -9.53
N THR A 7 19.32 -8.75 -8.34
CA THR A 7 18.94 -9.40 -7.08
C THR A 7 18.92 -8.33 -5.99
N ASN A 8 17.76 -8.16 -5.36
CA ASN A 8 17.54 -7.21 -4.29
C ASN A 8 17.38 -7.90 -2.92
N LYS A 9 17.11 -7.14 -1.86
CA LYS A 9 17.07 -7.65 -0.48
C LYS A 9 15.94 -8.63 -0.19
N LEU A 10 14.91 -8.67 -1.03
CA LEU A 10 13.79 -9.59 -0.86
C LEU A 10 14.19 -11.06 -1.02
N ILE A 11 15.38 -11.35 -1.58
CA ILE A 11 15.88 -12.71 -1.70
C ILE A 11 16.06 -13.42 -0.34
N HIS A 12 16.14 -12.66 0.74
CA HIS A 12 16.30 -13.20 2.09
C HIS A 12 14.96 -13.37 2.83
N GLU A 13 13.86 -13.00 2.19
CA GLU A 13 12.51 -13.09 2.77
C GLU A 13 11.92 -14.51 2.63
N LYS A 14 10.84 -14.76 3.36
CA LYS A 14 10.15 -16.08 3.34
C LYS A 14 8.84 -16.03 2.57
N SER A 15 8.24 -14.84 2.44
CA SER A 15 7.01 -14.65 1.70
C SER A 15 7.19 -15.01 0.23
N PRO A 16 6.36 -15.92 -0.31
CA PRO A 16 6.36 -16.21 -1.74
C PRO A 16 6.13 -14.97 -2.61
N TYR A 17 5.31 -14.05 -2.14
CA TYR A 17 5.05 -12.78 -2.82
C TYR A 17 6.30 -11.90 -2.88
N LEU A 18 7.02 -11.73 -1.78
CA LEU A 18 8.25 -10.95 -1.76
C LEU A 18 9.33 -11.59 -2.62
N LEU A 19 9.48 -12.91 -2.56
CA LEU A 19 10.45 -13.65 -3.37
C LEU A 19 10.20 -13.53 -4.87
N GLN A 20 8.94 -13.40 -5.32
CA GLN A 20 8.62 -13.12 -6.72
C GLN A 20 9.28 -11.83 -7.24
N HIS A 21 9.43 -10.83 -6.37
CA HIS A 21 10.03 -9.54 -6.69
C HIS A 21 11.56 -9.47 -6.42
N ALA A 22 12.18 -10.55 -5.95
CA ALA A 22 13.59 -10.58 -5.58
C ALA A 22 14.56 -10.31 -6.76
N HIS A 23 14.10 -10.50 -7.98
CA HIS A 23 14.91 -10.32 -9.21
C HIS A 23 14.41 -9.17 -10.09
N ASN A 24 13.54 -8.31 -9.59
CA ASN A 24 13.21 -7.07 -10.28
C ASN A 24 14.44 -6.12 -10.30
N PRO A 25 14.56 -5.25 -11.31
CA PRO A 25 15.57 -4.19 -11.32
C PRO A 25 15.35 -3.12 -10.26
N VAL A 26 14.15 -3.02 -9.68
CA VAL A 26 13.87 -2.18 -8.50
C VAL A 26 14.60 -2.74 -7.28
N ASP A 27 15.35 -1.89 -6.58
CA ASP A 27 16.11 -2.25 -5.36
C ASP A 27 15.18 -2.31 -4.14
N TRP A 28 14.29 -3.30 -4.15
CA TRP A 28 13.29 -3.49 -3.12
C TRP A 28 13.89 -3.82 -1.75
N TYR A 29 13.38 -3.11 -0.74
CA TYR A 29 13.56 -3.42 0.68
C TYR A 29 12.31 -4.09 1.24
N PRO A 30 12.43 -5.05 2.16
CA PRO A 30 11.31 -5.45 2.99
C PRO A 30 10.93 -4.30 3.95
N TRP A 31 9.72 -4.34 4.47
CA TRP A 31 9.29 -3.38 5.49
C TRP A 31 10.09 -3.57 6.78
N GLY A 32 10.87 -2.59 7.16
CA GLY A 32 11.73 -2.67 8.33
C GLY A 32 12.58 -1.43 8.53
N SER A 33 13.29 -1.36 9.66
CA SER A 33 14.10 -0.21 10.05
C SER A 33 15.16 0.16 9.01
N GLU A 34 15.74 -0.82 8.31
CA GLU A 34 16.78 -0.59 7.31
C GLU A 34 16.30 0.33 6.17
N ALA A 35 15.07 0.12 5.68
CA ALA A 35 14.49 0.99 4.64
C ALA A 35 14.28 2.42 5.16
N PHE A 36 13.79 2.57 6.39
CA PHE A 36 13.58 3.89 7.00
C PHE A 36 14.89 4.60 7.32
N ASP A 37 15.91 3.86 7.80
CA ASP A 37 17.23 4.43 8.07
C ASP A 37 17.90 4.93 6.79
N LYS A 38 17.78 4.16 5.71
CA LYS A 38 18.22 4.58 4.36
C LYS A 38 17.46 5.83 3.91
N ALA A 39 16.15 5.85 4.02
CA ALA A 39 15.32 6.99 3.63
C ALA A 39 15.73 8.28 4.37
N ARG A 40 15.98 8.17 5.68
CA ARG A 40 16.49 9.29 6.49
C ARG A 40 17.89 9.72 6.10
N SER A 41 18.80 8.78 5.89
CA SER A 41 20.21 9.09 5.57
C SER A 41 20.38 9.69 4.18
N GLU A 42 19.53 9.32 3.23
CA GLU A 42 19.57 9.80 1.83
C GLU A 42 18.57 10.93 1.56
N ASP A 43 17.77 11.32 2.57
CA ASP A 43 16.73 12.34 2.47
C ASP A 43 15.74 12.07 1.32
N LYS A 44 15.27 10.81 1.23
CA LYS A 44 14.36 10.34 0.20
C LYS A 44 13.02 9.90 0.80
N MET A 45 11.92 10.12 0.08
CA MET A 45 10.65 9.47 0.41
C MET A 45 10.75 7.96 0.19
N LEU A 46 9.96 7.20 0.96
CA LEU A 46 9.74 5.79 0.68
C LEU A 46 8.61 5.65 -0.36
N PHE A 47 8.79 4.71 -1.28
CA PHE A 47 7.72 4.19 -2.12
C PHE A 47 7.31 2.81 -1.61
N VAL A 48 6.16 2.71 -0.97
CA VAL A 48 5.66 1.48 -0.34
C VAL A 48 4.63 0.83 -1.25
N SER A 49 4.93 -0.36 -1.77
CA SER A 49 4.05 -1.14 -2.62
C SER A 49 3.58 -2.40 -1.90
N ILE A 50 2.30 -2.49 -1.63
CA ILE A 50 1.65 -3.54 -0.85
C ILE A 50 0.79 -4.41 -1.78
N GLY A 51 0.88 -5.72 -1.61
CA GLY A 51 0.10 -6.68 -2.38
C GLY A 51 0.10 -8.06 -1.76
N TYR A 52 -0.18 -9.08 -2.55
CA TYR A 52 -0.20 -10.48 -2.14
C TYR A 52 0.02 -11.42 -3.34
N ALA A 53 0.35 -12.69 -3.08
CA ALA A 53 0.82 -13.61 -4.11
C ALA A 53 -0.16 -13.85 -5.28
N THR A 54 -1.47 -13.84 -5.03
CA THR A 54 -2.50 -14.07 -6.07
C THR A 54 -3.12 -12.79 -6.62
N CYS A 55 -2.53 -11.62 -6.33
CA CYS A 55 -3.03 -10.33 -6.77
C CYS A 55 -2.77 -10.09 -8.25
N HIS A 56 -3.81 -10.19 -9.09
CA HIS A 56 -3.68 -10.02 -10.54
C HIS A 56 -3.07 -8.68 -10.95
N TRP A 57 -3.59 -7.57 -10.43
CA TRP A 57 -3.10 -6.23 -10.78
C TRP A 57 -1.72 -5.92 -10.22
N CYS A 58 -1.27 -6.63 -9.15
CA CYS A 58 0.11 -6.53 -8.67
C CYS A 58 1.07 -7.11 -9.71
N HIS A 59 0.75 -8.27 -10.30
CA HIS A 59 1.54 -8.88 -11.37
C HIS A 59 1.50 -8.06 -12.68
N VAL A 60 0.37 -7.40 -12.98
CA VAL A 60 0.30 -6.49 -14.12
C VAL A 60 1.27 -5.32 -13.92
N MET A 61 1.22 -4.66 -12.76
CA MET A 61 2.09 -3.53 -12.46
C MET A 61 3.57 -3.94 -12.37
N GLU A 62 3.87 -5.17 -11.91
CA GLU A 62 5.21 -5.72 -11.93
C GLU A 62 5.79 -5.73 -13.35
N ARG A 63 5.11 -6.41 -14.28
CA ARG A 63 5.55 -6.53 -15.67
C ARG A 63 5.61 -5.20 -16.42
N GLU A 64 4.70 -4.29 -16.12
CA GLU A 64 4.59 -3.02 -16.85
C GLU A 64 5.46 -1.90 -16.29
N SER A 65 5.86 -1.99 -15.01
CA SER A 65 6.57 -0.91 -14.33
C SER A 65 7.78 -1.35 -13.53
N PHE A 66 7.70 -2.45 -12.76
CA PHE A 66 8.80 -2.85 -11.88
C PHE A 66 9.88 -3.66 -12.57
N GLU A 67 9.57 -4.24 -13.74
CA GLU A 67 10.53 -4.92 -14.63
C GLU A 67 11.14 -3.98 -15.68
N ASP A 68 10.65 -2.74 -15.80
CA ASP A 68 11.22 -1.71 -16.69
C ASP A 68 12.50 -1.13 -16.08
N PRO A 69 13.69 -1.31 -16.71
CA PRO A 69 14.95 -0.87 -16.14
C PRO A 69 15.07 0.65 -15.99
N ASP A 70 14.52 1.42 -16.92
CA ASP A 70 14.62 2.88 -16.90
C ASP A 70 13.76 3.46 -15.76
N LEU A 71 12.58 2.89 -15.57
CA LEU A 71 11.69 3.28 -14.49
C LEU A 71 12.23 2.84 -13.13
N ALA A 72 12.80 1.63 -13.07
CA ALA A 72 13.46 1.11 -11.88
C ALA A 72 14.66 1.97 -11.46
N ASP A 73 15.51 2.35 -12.42
CA ASP A 73 16.64 3.25 -12.16
C ASP A 73 16.18 4.60 -11.59
N TYR A 74 15.13 5.19 -12.18
CA TYR A 74 14.56 6.43 -11.66
C TYR A 74 14.03 6.27 -10.24
N LEU A 75 13.30 5.16 -9.98
CA LEU A 75 12.73 4.87 -8.66
C LEU A 75 13.84 4.67 -7.61
N ASN A 76 14.88 3.89 -7.93
CA ASN A 76 16.00 3.62 -7.03
C ASN A 76 16.81 4.88 -6.70
N ASN A 77 16.97 5.79 -7.66
CA ASN A 77 17.74 7.02 -7.47
C ASN A 77 17.01 8.05 -6.62
N HIS A 78 15.68 8.10 -6.67
CA HIS A 78 14.90 9.18 -6.04
C HIS A 78 14.05 8.74 -4.84
N PHE A 79 13.85 7.44 -4.65
CA PHE A 79 13.03 6.89 -3.56
C PHE A 79 13.76 5.72 -2.88
N VAL A 80 13.27 5.32 -1.73
CA VAL A 80 13.59 4.02 -1.14
C VAL A 80 12.38 3.10 -1.37
N PRO A 81 12.47 2.15 -2.32
CA PRO A 81 11.36 1.28 -2.63
C PRO A 81 11.20 0.17 -1.58
N VAL A 82 10.00 0.02 -1.06
CA VAL A 82 9.64 -0.97 -0.04
C VAL A 82 8.52 -1.86 -0.56
N LYS A 83 8.70 -3.17 -0.46
CA LYS A 83 7.70 -4.17 -0.81
C LYS A 83 7.10 -4.79 0.43
N VAL A 84 5.77 -4.93 0.46
CA VAL A 84 5.04 -5.45 1.63
C VAL A 84 4.08 -6.54 1.17
N ASP A 85 4.16 -7.68 1.84
CA ASP A 85 3.12 -8.71 1.75
C ASP A 85 2.05 -8.41 2.81
N ARG A 86 0.82 -8.11 2.35
CA ARG A 86 -0.28 -7.84 3.27
C ARG A 86 -0.71 -9.05 4.11
N GLU A 87 -0.39 -10.26 3.65
CA GLU A 87 -0.71 -11.48 4.38
C GLU A 87 0.22 -11.66 5.58
N GLU A 88 1.47 -11.19 5.48
CA GLU A 88 2.41 -11.16 6.61
C GLU A 88 2.29 -9.89 7.47
N ARG A 89 1.94 -8.75 6.85
CA ARG A 89 1.87 -7.43 7.49
C ARG A 89 0.51 -6.75 7.28
N PRO A 90 -0.59 -7.37 7.77
CA PRO A 90 -1.93 -6.77 7.68
C PRO A 90 -2.05 -5.45 8.46
N ASP A 91 -1.22 -5.24 9.46
CA ASP A 91 -1.10 -3.99 10.22
C ASP A 91 -0.63 -2.83 9.33
N VAL A 92 0.40 -3.05 8.52
CA VAL A 92 0.93 -2.07 7.58
C VAL A 92 -0.08 -1.81 6.45
N ASP A 93 -0.67 -2.87 5.89
CA ASP A 93 -1.71 -2.77 4.86
C ASP A 93 -2.88 -1.90 5.35
N LYS A 94 -3.40 -2.19 6.55
CA LYS A 94 -4.54 -1.47 7.12
C LYS A 94 -4.28 0.02 7.28
N ILE A 95 -3.14 0.41 7.86
CA ILE A 95 -2.79 1.82 8.09
C ILE A 95 -2.69 2.57 6.75
N HIS A 96 -2.05 1.98 5.74
CA HIS A 96 -1.88 2.60 4.44
C HIS A 96 -3.19 2.64 3.64
N MET A 97 -4.06 1.64 3.79
CA MET A 97 -5.40 1.64 3.22
C MET A 97 -6.27 2.74 3.84
N ASP A 98 -6.24 2.88 5.17
CA ASP A 98 -6.94 3.95 5.87
C ASP A 98 -6.42 5.34 5.44
N ALA A 99 -5.11 5.48 5.21
CA ALA A 99 -4.51 6.70 4.69
C ALA A 99 -5.00 7.02 3.26
N LEU A 100 -5.09 6.01 2.39
CA LEU A 100 -5.61 6.17 1.03
C LEU A 100 -7.07 6.62 1.05
N HIS A 101 -7.89 6.04 1.92
CA HIS A 101 -9.28 6.45 2.11
C HIS A 101 -9.40 7.89 2.65
N ALA A 102 -8.51 8.31 3.55
CA ALA A 102 -8.46 9.69 4.05
C ALA A 102 -8.14 10.70 2.94
N LEU A 103 -7.45 10.27 1.88
CA LEU A 103 -7.21 11.05 0.66
C LEU A 103 -8.43 11.07 -0.31
N GLY A 104 -9.54 10.45 0.08
CA GLY A 104 -10.76 10.36 -0.75
C GLY A 104 -10.65 9.39 -1.92
N GLN A 105 -9.69 8.47 -1.90
CA GLN A 105 -9.49 7.50 -2.97
C GLN A 105 -10.11 6.14 -2.61
N GLN A 106 -10.47 5.38 -3.63
CA GLN A 106 -10.93 4.00 -3.46
C GLN A 106 -9.75 3.08 -3.17
N GLY A 107 -9.93 2.15 -2.23
CA GLY A 107 -8.95 1.14 -1.88
C GLY A 107 -8.86 0.00 -2.88
N GLY A 108 -7.79 -0.77 -2.80
CA GLY A 108 -7.52 -1.95 -3.63
C GLY A 108 -6.04 -2.28 -3.69
N TRP A 109 -5.71 -3.40 -4.34
CA TRP A 109 -4.32 -3.82 -4.53
C TRP A 109 -3.99 -3.95 -6.03
N PRO A 110 -2.72 -3.59 -6.40
CA PRO A 110 -1.64 -3.14 -5.51
C PRO A 110 -2.00 -1.83 -4.81
N LEU A 111 -1.62 -1.72 -3.53
CA LEU A 111 -1.70 -0.47 -2.79
C LEU A 111 -0.31 0.18 -2.80
N ASN A 112 -0.20 1.34 -3.43
CA ASN A 112 1.06 2.05 -3.59
C ASN A 112 0.99 3.40 -2.87
N MET A 113 1.85 3.58 -1.89
CA MET A 113 1.88 4.77 -1.05
C MET A 113 3.26 5.43 -1.07
N PHE A 114 3.28 6.75 -1.06
CA PHE A 114 4.48 7.55 -0.86
C PHE A 114 4.46 8.06 0.58
N VAL A 115 5.59 7.86 1.26
CA VAL A 115 5.70 8.03 2.71
C VAL A 115 6.95 8.85 3.02
N THR A 116 6.87 9.75 3.99
CA THR A 116 8.06 10.50 4.44
C THR A 116 9.07 9.58 5.12
N PRO A 117 10.34 9.99 5.28
CA PRO A 117 11.35 9.22 6.02
C PRO A 117 10.95 8.91 7.48
N GLU A 118 10.02 9.66 8.05
CA GLU A 118 9.46 9.46 9.40
C GLU A 118 8.28 8.49 9.42
N GLY A 119 7.85 7.99 8.26
CA GLY A 119 6.76 7.02 8.16
C GLY A 119 5.36 7.63 8.01
N LYS A 120 5.25 8.92 7.69
CA LYS A 120 3.95 9.59 7.50
C LYS A 120 3.48 9.47 6.05
N PRO A 121 2.26 8.95 5.77
CA PRO A 121 1.72 8.87 4.42
C PRO A 121 1.51 10.26 3.81
N VAL A 122 1.89 10.42 2.53
CA VAL A 122 1.79 11.68 1.79
C VAL A 122 0.69 11.59 0.74
N THR A 123 0.78 10.59 -0.11
CA THR A 123 -0.15 10.33 -1.22
C THR A 123 -0.02 8.90 -1.66
N GLY A 124 -0.94 8.44 -2.51
CA GLY A 124 -0.88 7.09 -3.02
C GLY A 124 -1.96 6.81 -4.05
N GLY A 125 -2.15 5.55 -4.30
CA GLY A 125 -3.16 5.02 -5.20
C GLY A 125 -3.06 3.51 -5.29
N THR A 126 -3.84 2.93 -6.16
CA THR A 126 -3.79 1.50 -6.47
C THR A 126 -2.87 1.25 -7.67
N TYR A 127 -3.39 0.77 -8.76
CA TYR A 127 -2.62 0.56 -9.97
C TYR A 127 -2.30 1.90 -10.68
N PHE A 128 -1.05 2.08 -11.10
CA PHE A 128 -0.60 3.18 -11.95
C PHE A 128 -0.17 2.64 -13.32
N PRO A 129 -0.73 3.16 -14.42
CA PRO A 129 -0.38 2.68 -15.76
C PRO A 129 1.03 3.12 -16.17
N PRO A 130 1.72 2.36 -17.07
CA PRO A 130 3.07 2.71 -17.56
C PRO A 130 3.05 3.93 -18.49
N LYS A 131 1.90 4.21 -19.12
CA LYS A 131 1.69 5.37 -20.00
C LYS A 131 0.43 6.12 -19.58
N PRO A 132 0.32 7.44 -19.83
CA PRO A 132 -0.88 8.19 -19.53
C PRO A 132 -2.11 7.56 -20.19
N MET A 133 -3.17 7.31 -19.41
CA MET A 133 -4.37 6.62 -19.87
C MET A 133 -5.61 7.18 -19.17
N TYR A 134 -6.68 7.44 -19.93
CA TYR A 134 -7.98 7.91 -19.41
C TYR A 134 -7.88 9.13 -18.47
N GLY A 135 -7.02 10.10 -18.80
CA GLY A 135 -6.80 11.29 -17.98
C GLY A 135 -5.97 11.06 -16.70
N ARG A 136 -5.46 9.86 -16.49
CA ARG A 136 -4.53 9.53 -15.40
C ARG A 136 -3.09 9.69 -15.87
N LYS A 137 -2.25 10.24 -14.98
CA LYS A 137 -0.80 10.26 -15.18
C LYS A 137 -0.23 8.84 -15.21
N SER A 138 0.82 8.64 -15.98
CA SER A 138 1.63 7.42 -15.88
C SER A 138 2.37 7.35 -14.55
N PHE A 139 2.82 6.15 -14.18
CA PHE A 139 3.62 5.97 -12.98
C PHE A 139 4.90 6.83 -13.02
N GLY A 140 5.60 6.84 -14.14
CA GLY A 140 6.80 7.68 -14.31
C GLY A 140 6.53 9.18 -14.19
N GLU A 141 5.40 9.69 -14.71
CA GLU A 141 5.01 11.09 -14.53
C GLU A 141 4.67 11.42 -13.08
N LEU A 142 4.04 10.51 -12.37
CA LEU A 142 3.76 10.65 -10.95
C LEU A 142 5.06 10.75 -10.14
N LEU A 143 6.00 9.83 -10.37
CA LEU A 143 7.31 9.84 -9.70
C LEU A 143 8.03 11.17 -9.90
N ARG A 144 8.12 11.66 -11.17
CA ARG A 144 8.77 12.96 -11.47
C ARG A 144 8.05 14.14 -10.79
N THR A 145 6.72 14.12 -10.76
CA THR A 145 5.94 15.14 -10.06
C THR A 145 6.28 15.16 -8.57
N LEU A 146 6.35 13.98 -7.92
CA LEU A 146 6.63 13.88 -6.50
C LEU A 146 8.06 14.32 -6.17
N VAL A 147 9.05 13.95 -6.98
CA VAL A 147 10.43 14.43 -6.83
C VAL A 147 10.47 15.95 -6.93
N SER A 148 9.82 16.54 -7.94
CA SER A 148 9.77 17.99 -8.07
C SER A 148 9.14 18.68 -6.87
N VAL A 149 8.06 18.12 -6.31
CA VAL A 149 7.42 18.68 -5.11
C VAL A 149 8.29 18.46 -3.86
N TRP A 150 8.95 17.30 -3.75
CA TRP A 150 9.90 17.03 -2.65
C TRP A 150 11.05 18.04 -2.61
N ASP A 151 11.59 18.38 -3.77
CA ASP A 151 12.74 19.29 -3.87
C ASP A 151 12.34 20.78 -3.69
N ASN A 152 11.17 21.17 -4.20
CA ASN A 152 10.80 22.59 -4.29
C ASN A 152 9.70 23.04 -3.33
N GLU A 153 8.86 22.10 -2.82
CA GLU A 153 7.66 22.41 -2.05
C GLU A 153 7.50 21.47 -0.84
N ARG A 154 8.62 21.13 -0.22
CA ARG A 154 8.71 20.14 0.88
C ARG A 154 7.74 20.40 2.02
N ASP A 155 7.53 21.65 2.39
CA ASP A 155 6.59 22.05 3.45
C ASP A 155 5.15 21.59 3.14
N LYS A 156 4.75 21.57 1.87
CA LYS A 156 3.43 21.06 1.47
C LYS A 156 3.32 19.56 1.71
N ILE A 157 4.39 18.82 1.43
CA ILE A 157 4.44 17.38 1.69
C ILE A 157 4.25 17.10 3.17
N TYR A 158 5.04 17.76 4.03
CA TYR A 158 4.95 17.56 5.48
C TYR A 158 3.59 18.02 6.04
N THR A 159 3.06 19.15 5.56
CA THR A 159 1.71 19.60 5.95
C THR A 159 0.65 18.55 5.63
N THR A 160 0.67 18.00 4.41
CA THR A 160 -0.27 16.95 4.00
C THR A 160 -0.08 15.68 4.83
N ALA A 161 1.16 15.24 5.02
CA ALA A 161 1.50 14.06 5.80
C ALA A 161 1.04 14.18 7.27
N ASP A 162 1.19 15.36 7.88
CA ASP A 162 0.74 15.64 9.25
C ASP A 162 -0.80 15.63 9.35
N GLN A 163 -1.51 16.19 8.37
CA GLN A 163 -2.97 16.15 8.33
C GLN A 163 -3.51 14.72 8.24
N ILE A 164 -2.95 13.89 7.34
CA ILE A 164 -3.34 12.49 7.21
C ILE A 164 -3.04 11.74 8.52
N SER A 165 -1.83 11.89 9.06
CA SER A 165 -1.41 11.22 10.30
C SER A 165 -2.29 11.60 11.48
N SER A 166 -2.64 12.88 11.61
CA SER A 166 -3.55 13.36 12.67
C SER A 166 -4.95 12.76 12.53
N HIS A 167 -5.47 12.66 11.29
CA HIS A 167 -6.76 12.03 11.03
C HIS A 167 -6.74 10.54 11.42
N LEU A 168 -5.69 9.80 11.06
CA LEU A 168 -5.53 8.39 11.41
C LEU A 168 -5.45 8.19 12.93
N GLN A 169 -4.72 9.05 13.64
CA GLN A 169 -4.62 9.01 15.11
C GLN A 169 -5.97 9.27 15.78
N GLN A 170 -6.73 10.26 15.33
CA GLN A 170 -8.08 10.54 15.85
C GLN A 170 -9.01 9.35 15.65
N LYS A 171 -8.97 8.72 14.48
CA LYS A 171 -9.77 7.52 14.19
C LYS A 171 -9.39 6.34 15.09
N ALA A 172 -8.11 6.16 15.39
CA ALA A 172 -7.63 5.12 16.30
C ALA A 172 -8.12 5.36 17.74
N VAL A 173 -8.07 6.60 18.23
CA VAL A 173 -8.53 6.96 19.59
C VAL A 173 -10.05 6.78 19.73
N LEU A 174 -10.84 7.14 18.71
CA LEU A 174 -12.30 6.94 18.73
C LEU A 174 -12.69 5.46 18.81
N ASN A 175 -11.84 4.55 18.32
CA ASN A 175 -12.07 3.11 18.43
C ASN A 175 -11.64 2.53 19.80
N ASP A 176 -10.89 3.28 20.62
CA ASP A 176 -10.36 2.85 21.92
C ASP A 176 -11.19 3.41 23.11
N THR A 177 -12.02 4.43 22.86
CA THR A 177 -12.90 5.01 23.87
C THR A 177 -14.26 4.33 23.85
N GLU A 178 -14.57 3.63 24.95
CA GLU A 178 -15.80 2.92 25.24
C GLU A 178 -15.93 1.57 24.52
N HIS A 179 -15.50 0.51 25.20
CA HIS A 179 -16.13 -0.79 25.00
C HIS A 179 -17.55 -0.69 25.61
N PRO A 180 -18.61 -0.48 24.81
CA PRO A 180 -19.95 -0.63 25.35
C PRO A 180 -20.04 -2.05 25.91
N GLU A 181 -20.52 -2.18 27.13
CA GLU A 181 -20.77 -3.51 27.69
C GLU A 181 -21.56 -4.30 26.64
N LEU A 182 -21.03 -5.48 26.26
CA LEU A 182 -21.74 -6.39 25.37
C LEU A 182 -23.05 -6.76 26.01
N THR A 183 -24.13 -6.13 25.56
CA THR A 183 -25.48 -6.40 26.01
C THR A 183 -26.14 -7.47 25.15
N TRP A 184 -27.06 -8.23 25.68
CA TRP A 184 -27.90 -9.16 24.91
C TRP A 184 -28.53 -8.49 23.67
N GLN A 185 -28.84 -7.20 23.73
CA GLN A 185 -29.37 -6.44 22.62
C GLN A 185 -28.35 -6.30 21.48
N ALA A 186 -27.06 -6.14 21.77
CA ALA A 186 -25.98 -6.07 20.75
C ALA A 186 -25.82 -7.43 20.06
N GLU A 187 -25.92 -8.54 20.80
CA GLU A 187 -25.91 -9.90 20.22
C GLU A 187 -27.13 -10.14 19.33
N GLU A 188 -28.33 -9.78 19.77
CA GLU A 188 -29.56 -9.91 18.98
C GLU A 188 -29.48 -9.09 17.68
N GLN A 189 -28.95 -7.86 17.74
CA GLN A 189 -28.76 -7.01 16.56
C GLN A 189 -27.74 -7.63 15.61
N ALA A 190 -26.62 -8.14 16.10
CA ALA A 190 -25.61 -8.82 15.29
C ALA A 190 -26.20 -10.07 14.61
N VAL A 191 -26.95 -10.90 15.35
CA VAL A 191 -27.63 -12.09 14.78
C VAL A 191 -28.67 -11.68 13.74
N ALA A 192 -29.44 -10.62 13.98
CA ALA A 192 -30.41 -10.12 13.01
C ALA A 192 -29.76 -9.62 11.74
N GLN A 193 -28.63 -8.91 11.87
CA GLN A 193 -27.84 -8.43 10.73
C GLN A 193 -27.24 -9.60 9.93
N PHE A 194 -26.66 -10.59 10.59
CA PHE A 194 -26.17 -11.80 9.91
C PHE A 194 -27.29 -12.54 9.20
N ARG A 195 -28.46 -12.72 9.83
CA ARG A 195 -29.62 -13.36 9.18
C ARG A 195 -30.12 -12.60 7.96
N SER A 196 -30.11 -11.26 7.98
CA SER A 196 -30.54 -10.44 6.84
C SER A 196 -29.58 -10.50 5.64
N SER A 197 -28.30 -10.79 5.90
CA SER A 197 -27.25 -10.93 4.87
C SER A 197 -27.07 -12.39 4.41
N PHE A 198 -27.84 -13.32 4.95
CA PHE A 198 -27.74 -14.75 4.62
C PHE A 198 -28.47 -15.05 3.31
N ASP A 199 -27.77 -15.70 2.37
CA ASP A 199 -28.38 -16.13 1.13
C ASP A 199 -29.12 -17.48 1.32
N THR A 200 -30.42 -17.42 1.59
CA THR A 200 -31.26 -18.59 1.85
C THR A 200 -31.50 -19.54 0.66
N PRO A 201 -31.43 -19.12 -0.63
CA PRO A 201 -31.51 -20.02 -1.78
C PRO A 201 -30.30 -20.90 -1.98
N VAL A 202 -29.14 -20.54 -1.47
CA VAL A 202 -27.92 -21.33 -1.60
C VAL A 202 -27.87 -22.34 -0.46
N SER A 203 -27.85 -23.64 -0.80
CA SER A 203 -27.81 -24.75 0.18
C SER A 203 -26.52 -24.79 1.04
N TYR A 204 -25.65 -23.80 0.89
CA TYR A 204 -24.43 -23.58 1.66
C TYR A 204 -24.56 -22.31 2.49
N THR A 205 -23.96 -22.31 3.65
CA THR A 205 -23.86 -21.14 4.55
C THR A 205 -22.91 -20.10 3.98
N HIS A 206 -23.33 -19.33 2.97
CA HIS A 206 -22.56 -18.22 2.45
C HIS A 206 -23.26 -16.90 2.78
N LEU A 207 -22.45 -15.94 3.24
CA LEU A 207 -22.87 -14.54 3.29
C LEU A 207 -23.12 -14.06 1.85
N ARG A 208 -24.13 -13.26 1.63
CA ARG A 208 -24.35 -12.62 0.32
C ARG A 208 -23.07 -11.94 -0.10
N ALA A 209 -22.55 -12.36 -1.26
CA ALA A 209 -21.52 -11.60 -1.94
C ALA A 209 -22.13 -10.25 -2.32
N HIS A 210 -21.52 -9.16 -1.94
CA HIS A 210 -21.86 -7.87 -2.52
C HIS A 210 -21.48 -7.92 -3.99
N GLU A 211 -22.48 -7.94 -4.86
CA GLU A 211 -22.27 -7.68 -6.28
C GLU A 211 -21.74 -6.24 -6.39
N THR A 212 -20.46 -6.14 -6.78
CA THR A 212 -19.81 -4.87 -7.13
C THR A 212 -19.90 -4.66 -8.62
#